data_d3fe4b81f1e14955990dca0b9d3aacaf
#
_entry.id   d3fe4b81f1e14955990dca0b9d3aacaf
#
_cell.length_a   1.000
_cell.length_b   1.000
_cell.length_c   1.000
_cell.angle_alpha   90.00
_cell.angle_beta   90.00
_cell.angle_gamma   90.00
#
_symmetry.space_group_name_H-M   'P 1'
#
loop_
_entity.id
_entity.type
_entity.pdbx_description
1 polymer ?
#
loop_
_entity_poly.entity_id
_entity_poly.type
_entity_poly.pdbx_seq_one_letter_code
_entity_poly.pdbx_strand_id
1 'polypeptide(L)'
;YSKSELEGLVDVIKRHDNLFILADEIYEHINYVGKHESIAGFPGMKERTIVVNGVSKAYAMTGWRIGYIAAPEWIVKGCNKLQGQYTSGPCSVSQKAAEAAYTLNQGCVEEMRLAFERRRNLIVTLAKDIPGLEVNNPEGAFYLFPRCSSFFGKTDGNRIINTSTDLVMYLLEVGHVAIVGGEAFGDAECFRMSYATSDDNIRKAVSRIKDVLARLR
;
A
#
# COMPACT_ATOMS: atom_id res chain seq x y z
N TYR A 1 2.22 3.91 10.69
CA TYR A 1 2.43 3.89 12.16
C TYR A 1 2.46 5.32 12.69
N SER A 2 1.78 5.56 13.81
CA SER A 2 1.88 6.80 14.58
C SER A 2 3.22 6.87 15.31
N LYS A 3 3.58 8.07 15.78
CA LYS A 3 4.80 8.25 16.57
C LYS A 3 4.83 7.35 17.83
N SER A 4 3.69 7.24 18.53
CA SER A 4 3.58 6.41 19.74
C SER A 4 3.74 4.91 19.48
N GLU A 5 3.21 4.42 18.35
CA GLU A 5 3.43 3.03 17.93
C GLU A 5 4.89 2.77 17.59
N LEU A 6 5.55 3.70 16.89
CA LEU A 6 6.98 3.62 16.60
C LEU A 6 7.82 3.67 17.90
N GLU A 7 7.47 4.50 18.88
CA GLU A 7 8.11 4.53 20.19
C GLU A 7 8.04 3.13 20.87
N GLY A 8 6.87 2.50 20.85
CA GLY A 8 6.71 1.14 21.37
C GLY A 8 7.58 0.11 20.65
N LEU A 9 7.68 0.19 19.31
CA LEU A 9 8.58 -0.68 18.54
C LEU A 9 10.05 -0.42 18.87
N VAL A 10 10.45 0.84 18.98
CA VAL A 10 11.82 1.25 19.34
C VAL A 10 12.22 0.69 20.72
N ASP A 11 11.31 0.71 21.69
CA ASP A 11 11.57 0.16 23.03
C ASP A 11 11.80 -1.36 23.01
N VAL A 12 11.12 -2.08 22.14
CA VAL A 12 11.38 -3.51 21.92
C VAL A 12 12.74 -3.72 21.24
N ILE A 13 12.98 -2.99 20.14
CA ILE A 13 14.20 -3.14 19.34
C ILE A 13 15.46 -2.82 20.14
N LYS A 14 15.42 -1.83 21.04
CA LYS A 14 16.55 -1.48 21.93
C LYS A 14 17.00 -2.61 22.84
N ARG A 15 16.12 -3.58 23.14
CA ARG A 15 16.44 -4.75 23.98
C ARG A 15 17.18 -5.85 23.22
N HIS A 16 17.34 -5.70 21.89
CA HIS A 16 17.91 -6.72 21.02
C HIS A 16 19.00 -6.11 20.11
N ASP A 17 20.26 -6.30 20.46
CA ASP A 17 21.39 -5.66 19.77
C ASP A 17 21.57 -6.10 18.31
N ASN A 18 21.12 -7.31 17.99
CA ASN A 18 21.27 -7.91 16.64
C ASN A 18 20.10 -7.62 15.69
N LEU A 19 19.10 -6.84 16.10
CA LEU A 19 17.99 -6.48 15.22
C LEU A 19 18.35 -5.28 14.34
N PHE A 20 18.07 -5.43 13.03
CA PHE A 20 18.05 -4.36 12.07
C PHE A 20 16.62 -4.13 11.60
N ILE A 21 16.33 -2.91 11.17
CA ILE A 21 15.02 -2.48 10.70
C ILE A 21 15.09 -2.25 9.21
N LEU A 22 14.20 -2.87 8.45
CA LEU A 22 13.93 -2.53 7.06
C LEU A 22 12.60 -1.76 7.02
N ALA A 23 12.68 -0.44 6.86
CA ALA A 23 11.53 0.44 6.80
C ALA A 23 11.21 0.80 5.35
N ASP A 24 10.13 0.23 4.80
CA ASP A 24 9.63 0.61 3.49
C ASP A 24 8.72 1.83 3.62
N GLU A 25 9.25 3.00 3.26
CA GLU A 25 8.60 4.30 3.39
C GLU A 25 8.09 4.84 2.04
N ILE A 26 7.87 3.97 1.06
CA ILE A 26 7.49 4.35 -0.31
C ILE A 26 6.18 5.16 -0.39
N TYR A 27 5.35 5.12 0.65
CA TYR A 27 4.09 5.85 0.76
C TYR A 27 4.16 7.10 1.65
N GLU A 28 5.35 7.58 2.05
CA GLU A 28 5.51 8.72 2.97
C GLU A 28 4.72 9.96 2.57
N HIS A 29 4.61 10.24 1.27
CA HIS A 29 3.87 11.39 0.74
C HIS A 29 2.36 11.13 0.54
N ILE A 30 1.91 9.88 0.63
CA ILE A 30 0.49 9.52 0.51
C ILE A 30 -0.03 9.19 1.90
N ASN A 31 -0.04 10.22 2.73
CA ASN A 31 -0.48 10.19 4.14
C ASN A 31 -1.63 11.19 4.31
N TYR A 32 -2.70 10.77 4.97
CA TYR A 32 -3.91 11.57 5.17
C TYR A 32 -4.09 12.04 6.62
N VAL A 33 -3.19 11.62 7.51
CA VAL A 33 -3.23 11.94 8.95
C VAL A 33 -1.87 12.48 9.41
N GLY A 34 -1.72 13.80 9.38
CA GLY A 34 -0.52 14.46 9.89
C GLY A 34 0.72 14.26 9.01
N LYS A 35 1.88 14.17 9.67
CA LYS A 35 3.19 14.02 9.03
C LYS A 35 3.65 12.57 9.11
N HIS A 36 4.34 12.10 8.06
CA HIS A 36 5.02 10.80 8.10
C HIS A 36 6.11 10.79 9.19
N GLU A 37 6.13 9.75 9.99
CA GLU A 37 7.13 9.51 11.02
C GLU A 37 8.03 8.34 10.56
N SER A 38 9.34 8.60 10.49
CA SER A 38 10.32 7.56 10.18
C SER A 38 10.94 7.01 11.46
N ILE A 39 11.01 5.68 11.58
CA ILE A 39 11.68 5.04 12.71
C ILE A 39 13.17 5.37 12.77
N ALA A 40 13.81 5.70 11.65
CA ALA A 40 15.21 6.14 11.60
C ALA A 40 15.47 7.46 12.33
N GLY A 41 14.42 8.26 12.58
CA GLY A 41 14.51 9.53 13.32
C GLY A 41 14.59 9.37 14.84
N PHE A 42 14.35 8.16 15.39
CA PHE A 42 14.39 7.93 16.82
C PHE A 42 15.83 7.69 17.32
N PRO A 43 16.16 8.13 18.55
CA PRO A 43 17.50 7.98 19.10
C PRO A 43 17.98 6.52 19.09
N GLY A 44 19.15 6.27 18.48
CA GLY A 44 19.78 4.95 18.38
C GLY A 44 19.22 4.05 17.28
N MET A 45 18.28 4.55 16.45
CA MET A 45 17.68 3.74 15.37
C MET A 45 18.37 3.98 14.03
N LYS A 46 18.97 5.13 13.78
CA LYS A 46 19.64 5.46 12.52
C LYS A 46 20.70 4.44 12.10
N GLU A 47 21.50 3.97 13.06
CA GLU A 47 22.63 3.06 12.83
C GLU A 47 22.20 1.61 12.57
N ARG A 48 20.91 1.31 12.71
CA ARG A 48 20.33 -0.02 12.50
C ARG A 48 19.10 -0.02 11.60
N THR A 49 18.79 1.10 10.95
CA THR A 49 17.65 1.20 10.03
C THR A 49 18.12 1.31 8.59
N ILE A 50 17.47 0.55 7.73
CA ILE A 50 17.52 0.63 6.28
C ILE A 50 16.19 1.22 5.84
N VAL A 51 16.16 2.50 5.48
CA VAL A 51 14.99 3.13 4.86
C VAL A 51 14.99 2.79 3.38
N VAL A 52 13.90 2.23 2.88
CA VAL A 52 13.66 1.99 1.46
C VAL A 52 12.63 2.99 0.96
N ASN A 53 12.93 3.68 -0.12
CA ASN A 53 12.04 4.68 -0.70
C ASN A 53 12.27 4.81 -2.21
N GLY A 54 11.54 5.68 -2.89
CA GLY A 54 11.68 5.89 -4.33
C GLY A 54 10.60 6.78 -4.93
N VAL A 55 10.67 6.95 -6.23
CA VAL A 55 9.77 7.84 -6.99
C VAL A 55 8.49 7.16 -7.48
N SER A 56 8.36 5.85 -7.28
CA SER A 56 7.28 5.04 -7.88
C SER A 56 5.88 5.49 -7.53
N LYS A 57 5.64 5.91 -6.28
CA LYS A 57 4.29 6.18 -5.75
C LYS A 57 3.99 7.67 -5.72
N ALA A 58 4.75 8.45 -4.98
CA ALA A 58 4.54 9.89 -4.83
C ALA A 58 4.60 10.66 -6.15
N TYR A 59 5.39 10.20 -7.10
CA TYR A 59 5.58 10.85 -8.42
C TYR A 59 4.95 10.06 -9.57
N ALA A 60 4.15 9.01 -9.29
CA ALA A 60 3.54 8.14 -10.30
C ALA A 60 4.54 7.56 -11.32
N MET A 61 5.77 7.28 -10.88
CA MET A 61 6.90 6.87 -11.72
C MET A 61 7.22 5.37 -11.61
N THR A 62 6.21 4.51 -11.51
CA THR A 62 6.41 3.06 -11.37
C THR A 62 7.18 2.45 -12.54
N GLY A 63 6.93 2.91 -13.77
CA GLY A 63 7.59 2.44 -15.00
C GLY A 63 9.06 2.83 -15.12
N TRP A 64 9.52 3.84 -14.39
CA TRP A 64 10.91 4.30 -14.41
C TRP A 64 11.86 3.39 -13.62
N ARG A 65 11.36 2.53 -12.77
CA ARG A 65 12.10 1.52 -12.02
C ARG A 65 13.23 2.10 -11.17
N ILE A 66 12.96 3.15 -10.39
CA ILE A 66 13.91 3.81 -9.49
C ILE A 66 13.41 3.72 -8.04
N GLY A 67 14.29 3.21 -7.19
CA GLY A 67 14.23 3.28 -5.74
C GLY A 67 15.63 3.49 -5.18
N TYR A 68 15.71 3.77 -3.90
CA TYR A 68 16.95 3.94 -3.16
C TYR A 68 16.83 3.44 -1.74
N ILE A 69 17.96 3.25 -1.10
CA ILE A 69 18.05 3.00 0.34
C ILE A 69 18.86 4.10 1.02
N ALA A 70 18.48 4.45 2.24
CA ALA A 70 19.30 5.21 3.16
C ALA A 70 19.60 4.29 4.36
N ALA A 71 20.88 3.94 4.56
CA ALA A 71 21.30 2.92 5.51
C ALA A 71 22.73 3.16 6.01
N PRO A 72 23.20 2.47 7.06
CA PRO A 72 24.60 2.46 7.44
C PRO A 72 25.53 2.10 6.28
N GLU A 73 26.69 2.75 6.22
CA GLU A 73 27.62 2.68 5.08
C GLU A 73 28.00 1.25 4.68
N TRP A 74 28.23 0.37 5.66
CA TRP A 74 28.61 -1.03 5.40
C TRP A 74 27.49 -1.80 4.67
N ILE A 75 26.20 -1.51 4.97
CA ILE A 75 25.06 -2.09 4.26
C ILE A 75 25.01 -1.57 2.83
N VAL A 76 25.14 -0.24 2.66
CA VAL A 76 25.13 0.39 1.34
C VAL A 76 26.27 -0.17 0.46
N LYS A 77 27.48 -0.35 1.01
CA LYS A 77 28.59 -0.97 0.30
C LYS A 77 28.29 -2.42 -0.12
N GLY A 78 27.65 -3.19 0.76
CA GLY A 78 27.20 -4.56 0.43
C GLY A 78 26.17 -4.58 -0.70
N CYS A 79 25.15 -3.73 -0.60
CA CYS A 79 24.10 -3.60 -1.63
C CYS A 79 24.69 -3.17 -2.99
N ASN A 80 25.58 -2.17 -3.01
CA ASN A 80 26.23 -1.70 -4.22
C ASN A 80 27.07 -2.79 -4.88
N LYS A 81 27.78 -3.60 -4.07
CA LYS A 81 28.58 -4.73 -4.60
C LYS A 81 27.67 -5.76 -5.27
N LEU A 82 26.57 -6.14 -4.63
CA LEU A 82 25.60 -7.08 -5.21
C LEU A 82 24.93 -6.51 -6.46
N GLN A 83 24.38 -5.29 -6.36
CA GLN A 83 23.72 -4.60 -7.48
C GLN A 83 24.62 -4.52 -8.70
N GLY A 84 25.92 -4.15 -8.50
CA GLY A 84 26.90 -4.07 -9.57
C GLY A 84 27.16 -5.38 -10.31
N GLN A 85 26.99 -6.53 -9.63
CA GLN A 85 27.17 -7.85 -10.24
C GLN A 85 25.88 -8.36 -10.92
N TYR A 86 24.70 -8.00 -10.42
CA TYR A 86 23.42 -8.49 -10.94
C TYR A 86 22.91 -7.67 -12.12
N THR A 87 22.85 -6.35 -11.99
CA THR A 87 22.17 -5.47 -12.94
C THR A 87 23.01 -4.26 -13.36
N SER A 88 24.25 -4.17 -12.89
CA SER A 88 25.18 -3.03 -13.06
C SER A 88 24.71 -1.73 -12.40
N GLY A 89 23.41 -1.42 -12.45
CA GLY A 89 22.80 -0.24 -11.86
C GLY A 89 21.53 0.20 -12.60
N PRO A 90 20.79 1.18 -12.04
CA PRO A 90 19.60 1.70 -12.68
C PRO A 90 19.94 2.51 -13.94
N CYS A 91 18.98 2.58 -14.86
CA CYS A 91 19.10 3.37 -16.09
C CYS A 91 19.42 4.84 -15.77
N SER A 92 20.44 5.42 -16.43
CA SER A 92 20.88 6.80 -16.18
C SER A 92 19.80 7.86 -16.48
N VAL A 93 18.98 7.64 -17.50
CA VAL A 93 17.84 8.51 -17.83
C VAL A 93 16.82 8.50 -16.68
N SER A 94 16.52 7.32 -16.13
CA SER A 94 15.63 7.18 -14.99
C SER A 94 16.19 7.84 -13.73
N GLN A 95 17.51 7.77 -13.51
CA GLN A 95 18.16 8.48 -12.39
C GLN A 95 17.99 9.99 -12.51
N LYS A 96 18.19 10.56 -13.71
CA LYS A 96 18.00 11.98 -13.97
C LYS A 96 16.54 12.41 -13.82
N ALA A 97 15.60 11.57 -14.23
CA ALA A 97 14.17 11.81 -14.00
C ALA A 97 13.82 11.82 -12.49
N ALA A 98 14.40 10.89 -11.72
CA ALA A 98 14.22 10.85 -10.27
C ALA A 98 14.85 12.08 -9.57
N GLU A 99 16.05 12.49 -9.99
CA GLU A 99 16.70 13.72 -9.52
C GLU A 99 15.79 14.94 -9.76
N ALA A 100 15.23 15.08 -10.97
CA ALA A 100 14.30 16.14 -11.31
C ALA A 100 13.02 16.08 -10.45
N ALA A 101 12.46 14.87 -10.21
CA ALA A 101 11.28 14.69 -9.36
C ALA A 101 11.52 15.23 -7.94
N TYR A 102 12.68 15.00 -7.35
CA TYR A 102 13.01 15.48 -6.00
C TYR A 102 13.43 16.95 -5.92
N THR A 103 13.99 17.50 -6.99
CA THR A 103 14.57 18.85 -6.96
C THR A 103 13.65 19.95 -7.51
N LEU A 104 12.68 19.57 -8.35
CA LEU A 104 11.72 20.53 -8.91
C LEU A 104 10.58 20.84 -7.91
N ASN A 105 9.63 21.66 -8.37
CA ASN A 105 8.47 22.05 -7.57
C ASN A 105 7.66 20.80 -7.12
N GLN A 106 7.36 20.70 -5.82
CA GLN A 106 6.66 19.56 -5.20
C GLN A 106 5.13 19.70 -5.23
N GLY A 107 4.57 20.72 -5.87
CA GLY A 107 3.12 20.95 -5.93
C GLY A 107 2.34 19.76 -6.49
N CYS A 108 2.92 19.05 -7.48
CA CYS A 108 2.30 17.86 -8.07
C CYS A 108 2.13 16.70 -7.06
N VAL A 109 3.00 16.59 -6.06
CA VAL A 109 2.90 15.56 -5.01
C VAL A 109 1.72 15.86 -4.11
N GLU A 110 1.54 17.12 -3.71
CA GLU A 110 0.40 17.53 -2.89
C GLU A 110 -0.93 17.43 -3.65
N GLU A 111 -0.97 17.83 -4.91
CA GLU A 111 -2.16 17.65 -5.76
C GLU A 111 -2.56 16.16 -5.84
N MET A 112 -1.59 15.27 -6.00
CA MET A 112 -1.82 13.83 -6.03
C MET A 112 -2.30 13.30 -4.68
N ARG A 113 -1.70 13.75 -3.56
CA ARG A 113 -2.13 13.38 -2.22
C ARG A 113 -3.60 13.77 -1.98
N LEU A 114 -3.98 14.99 -2.33
CA LEU A 114 -5.36 15.48 -2.22
C LEU A 114 -6.33 14.66 -3.09
N ALA A 115 -5.92 14.31 -4.31
CA ALA A 115 -6.73 13.47 -5.18
C ALA A 115 -6.93 12.06 -4.60
N PHE A 116 -5.90 11.46 -4.00
CA PHE A 116 -6.03 10.17 -3.32
C PHE A 116 -6.87 10.25 -2.05
N GLU A 117 -6.75 11.32 -1.27
CA GLU A 117 -7.60 11.51 -0.09
C GLU A 117 -9.09 11.62 -0.47
N ARG A 118 -9.42 12.38 -1.52
CA ARG A 118 -10.78 12.45 -2.06
C ARG A 118 -11.29 11.08 -2.51
N ARG A 119 -10.47 10.31 -3.22
CA ARG A 119 -10.82 8.96 -3.69
C ARG A 119 -10.96 7.98 -2.53
N ARG A 120 -10.12 8.08 -1.49
CA ARG A 120 -10.26 7.35 -0.24
C ARG A 120 -11.63 7.59 0.39
N ASN A 121 -12.01 8.86 0.54
CA ASN A 121 -13.30 9.23 1.11
C ASN A 121 -14.46 8.69 0.27
N LEU A 122 -14.36 8.78 -1.05
CA LEU A 122 -15.35 8.25 -1.99
C LEU A 122 -15.52 6.72 -1.84
N ILE A 123 -14.42 5.96 -1.93
CA ILE A 123 -14.51 4.49 -1.89
C ILE A 123 -14.97 3.99 -0.52
N VAL A 124 -14.53 4.62 0.59
CA VAL A 124 -14.96 4.28 1.95
C VAL A 124 -16.44 4.50 2.11
N THR A 125 -16.96 5.65 1.66
CA THR A 125 -18.39 5.96 1.72
C THR A 125 -19.21 4.93 0.95
N LEU A 126 -18.82 4.64 -0.29
CA LEU A 126 -19.55 3.70 -1.14
C LEU A 126 -19.46 2.25 -0.63
N ALA A 127 -18.32 1.83 -0.12
CA ALA A 127 -18.13 0.46 0.38
C ALA A 127 -18.87 0.21 1.69
N LYS A 128 -19.02 1.21 2.56
CA LYS A 128 -19.83 1.11 3.79
C LYS A 128 -21.32 0.86 3.52
N ASP A 129 -21.80 1.22 2.34
CA ASP A 129 -23.19 0.95 1.90
C ASP A 129 -23.39 -0.49 1.39
N ILE A 130 -22.37 -1.35 1.42
CA ILE A 130 -22.47 -2.75 1.05
C ILE A 130 -22.71 -3.59 2.32
N PRO A 131 -23.90 -4.17 2.49
CA PRO A 131 -24.18 -5.01 3.65
C PRO A 131 -23.21 -6.21 3.72
N GLY A 132 -22.64 -6.45 4.87
CA GLY A 132 -21.72 -7.56 5.11
C GLY A 132 -20.24 -7.23 4.89
N LEU A 133 -19.88 -6.05 4.40
CA LEU A 133 -18.50 -5.56 4.43
C LEU A 133 -18.22 -4.73 5.70
N GLU A 134 -17.14 -5.06 6.39
CA GLU A 134 -16.60 -4.21 7.46
C GLU A 134 -15.47 -3.36 6.89
N VAL A 135 -15.69 -2.05 6.83
CA VAL A 135 -14.82 -1.13 6.07
C VAL A 135 -14.01 -0.28 7.04
N ASN A 136 -12.67 -0.42 6.98
CA ASN A 136 -11.73 0.46 7.66
C ASN A 136 -11.62 1.83 6.97
N ASN A 137 -11.03 2.80 7.66
CA ASN A 137 -10.71 4.10 7.07
C ASN A 137 -9.18 4.20 6.91
N PRO A 138 -8.63 4.02 5.68
CA PRO A 138 -7.19 4.08 5.47
C PRO A 138 -6.60 5.45 5.80
N GLU A 139 -5.50 5.47 6.53
CA GLU A 139 -4.78 6.68 6.94
C GLU A 139 -3.65 7.07 5.97
N GLY A 140 -3.34 6.20 5.02
CA GLY A 140 -2.32 6.43 3.99
C GLY A 140 -2.42 5.44 2.84
N ALA A 141 -1.47 5.51 1.90
CA ALA A 141 -1.42 4.75 0.65
C ALA A 141 -2.70 4.94 -0.20
N PHE A 142 -3.06 3.99 -1.04
CA PHE A 142 -4.26 4.04 -1.90
C PHE A 142 -4.97 2.68 -1.96
N TYR A 143 -5.06 2.00 -0.80
CA TYR A 143 -5.70 0.70 -0.67
C TYR A 143 -6.80 0.73 0.39
N LEU A 144 -7.94 0.12 0.05
CA LEU A 144 -8.97 -0.27 1.00
C LEU A 144 -8.83 -1.76 1.29
N PHE A 145 -8.96 -2.17 2.55
CA PHE A 145 -8.80 -3.55 2.98
C PHE A 145 -9.98 -3.99 3.86
N PRO A 146 -11.18 -4.14 3.27
CA PRO A 146 -12.38 -4.48 4.02
C PRO A 146 -12.41 -5.96 4.37
N ARG A 147 -12.99 -6.27 5.55
CA ARG A 147 -13.30 -7.64 5.96
C ARG A 147 -14.53 -8.14 5.21
N CYS A 148 -14.47 -9.37 4.72
CA CYS A 148 -15.50 -10.00 3.90
C CYS A 148 -15.94 -11.39 4.40
N SER A 149 -15.51 -11.80 5.58
CA SER A 149 -15.81 -13.13 6.14
C SER A 149 -17.30 -13.40 6.31
N SER A 150 -18.16 -12.37 6.38
CA SER A 150 -19.62 -12.51 6.41
C SER A 150 -20.21 -13.18 5.14
N PHE A 151 -19.43 -13.25 4.06
CA PHE A 151 -19.83 -13.92 2.82
C PHE A 151 -19.37 -15.37 2.76
N PHE A 152 -18.56 -15.84 3.70
CA PHE A 152 -18.10 -17.25 3.72
C PHE A 152 -19.25 -18.18 4.07
N GLY A 153 -19.31 -19.31 3.36
CA GLY A 153 -20.40 -20.27 3.41
C GLY A 153 -21.61 -19.92 2.54
N LYS A 154 -21.67 -18.69 1.98
CA LYS A 154 -22.76 -18.26 1.11
C LYS A 154 -22.60 -18.77 -0.33
N THR A 155 -23.74 -18.82 -1.04
CA THR A 155 -23.81 -19.33 -2.42
C THR A 155 -24.75 -18.48 -3.28
N ASP A 156 -24.47 -18.43 -4.58
CA ASP A 156 -25.40 -17.92 -5.61
C ASP A 156 -26.25 -19.05 -6.25
N GLY A 157 -26.12 -20.29 -5.75
CA GLY A 157 -26.74 -21.49 -6.29
C GLY A 157 -25.82 -22.32 -7.19
N ASN A 158 -24.76 -21.73 -7.73
CA ASN A 158 -23.79 -22.42 -8.58
C ASN A 158 -22.42 -22.58 -7.92
N ARG A 159 -22.08 -21.66 -7.00
CA ARG A 159 -20.76 -21.58 -6.38
C ARG A 159 -20.90 -21.26 -4.89
N ILE A 160 -20.10 -21.86 -4.06
CA ILE A 160 -19.98 -21.57 -2.64
C ILE A 160 -18.71 -20.73 -2.41
N ILE A 161 -18.81 -19.68 -1.61
CA ILE A 161 -17.70 -18.81 -1.24
C ILE A 161 -17.15 -19.31 0.10
N ASN A 162 -15.99 -19.93 0.12
CA ASN A 162 -15.36 -20.43 1.34
C ASN A 162 -14.22 -19.55 1.84
N THR A 163 -13.57 -18.80 0.94
CA THR A 163 -12.36 -18.01 1.21
C THR A 163 -12.46 -16.63 0.56
N SER A 164 -11.56 -15.72 0.95
CA SER A 164 -11.44 -14.43 0.26
C SER A 164 -10.99 -14.61 -1.20
N THR A 165 -10.20 -15.64 -1.49
CA THR A 165 -9.81 -15.98 -2.86
C THR A 165 -11.03 -16.42 -3.70
N ASP A 166 -11.94 -17.26 -3.17
CA ASP A 166 -13.19 -17.59 -3.86
C ASP A 166 -14.02 -16.35 -4.16
N LEU A 167 -14.11 -15.44 -3.17
CA LEU A 167 -14.86 -14.19 -3.31
C LEU A 167 -14.28 -13.28 -4.41
N VAL A 168 -12.95 -13.09 -4.43
CA VAL A 168 -12.33 -12.23 -5.44
C VAL A 168 -12.41 -12.84 -6.84
N MET A 169 -12.34 -14.14 -6.97
CA MET A 169 -12.57 -14.83 -8.24
C MET A 169 -14.02 -14.71 -8.70
N TYR A 170 -14.98 -14.83 -7.77
CA TYR A 170 -16.40 -14.59 -8.07
C TYR A 170 -16.66 -13.15 -8.54
N LEU A 171 -16.08 -12.16 -7.86
CA LEU A 171 -16.18 -10.76 -8.25
C LEU A 171 -15.51 -10.49 -9.60
N LEU A 172 -14.42 -11.18 -9.92
CA LEU A 172 -13.76 -11.06 -11.22
C LEU A 172 -14.65 -11.61 -12.36
N GLU A 173 -15.15 -12.82 -12.19
CA GLU A 173 -15.87 -13.52 -13.25
C GLU A 173 -17.29 -12.99 -13.46
N VAL A 174 -18.01 -12.72 -12.39
CA VAL A 174 -19.42 -12.29 -12.44
C VAL A 174 -19.57 -10.77 -12.42
N GLY A 175 -18.71 -10.08 -11.67
CA GLY A 175 -18.76 -8.62 -11.50
C GLY A 175 -17.82 -7.86 -12.44
N HIS A 176 -16.87 -8.55 -13.07
CA HIS A 176 -15.80 -7.93 -13.87
C HIS A 176 -15.03 -6.87 -13.08
N VAL A 177 -14.74 -7.18 -11.80
CA VAL A 177 -13.94 -6.33 -10.90
C VAL A 177 -12.74 -7.13 -10.43
N ALA A 178 -11.54 -6.68 -10.81
CA ALA A 178 -10.27 -7.28 -10.40
C ALA A 178 -9.80 -6.68 -9.07
N ILE A 179 -9.74 -7.51 -8.04
CA ILE A 179 -9.23 -7.18 -6.70
C ILE A 179 -8.35 -8.33 -6.20
N VAL A 180 -7.75 -8.23 -5.03
CA VAL A 180 -6.79 -9.23 -4.54
C VAL A 180 -7.25 -9.79 -3.20
N GLY A 181 -7.22 -11.12 -3.03
CA GLY A 181 -7.54 -11.78 -1.76
C GLY A 181 -6.58 -11.37 -0.63
N GLY A 182 -7.09 -11.35 0.58
CA GLY A 182 -6.37 -10.88 1.75
C GLY A 182 -5.28 -11.84 2.23
N GLU A 183 -5.33 -13.12 1.85
CA GLU A 183 -4.30 -14.11 2.17
C GLU A 183 -2.90 -13.63 1.75
N ALA A 184 -2.82 -12.94 0.60
CA ALA A 184 -1.56 -12.37 0.10
C ALA A 184 -0.99 -11.25 1.00
N PHE A 185 -1.78 -10.75 1.96
CA PHE A 185 -1.44 -9.65 2.86
C PHE A 185 -1.57 -10.02 4.33
N GLY A 186 -1.70 -11.32 4.64
CA GLY A 186 -1.68 -11.85 6.00
C GLY A 186 -3.03 -11.89 6.71
N ASP A 187 -4.14 -11.51 6.05
CA ASP A 187 -5.50 -11.64 6.62
C ASP A 187 -6.45 -12.28 5.60
N ALA A 188 -6.74 -13.58 5.79
CA ALA A 188 -7.59 -14.37 4.92
C ALA A 188 -9.08 -13.95 4.94
N GLU A 189 -9.50 -13.14 5.91
CA GLU A 189 -10.88 -12.67 6.02
C GLU A 189 -11.14 -11.35 5.29
N CYS A 190 -10.10 -10.79 4.66
CA CYS A 190 -10.16 -9.51 3.95
C CYS A 190 -9.90 -9.67 2.45
N PHE A 191 -10.12 -8.60 1.70
CA PHE A 191 -9.60 -8.42 0.34
C PHE A 191 -9.07 -7.00 0.14
N ARG A 192 -8.15 -6.81 -0.81
CA ARG A 192 -7.57 -5.50 -1.09
C ARG A 192 -8.12 -4.89 -2.38
N MET A 193 -8.60 -3.66 -2.29
CA MET A 193 -8.97 -2.81 -3.42
C MET A 193 -8.00 -1.63 -3.54
N SER A 194 -7.51 -1.35 -4.75
CA SER A 194 -6.78 -0.11 -5.03
C SER A 194 -7.74 0.97 -5.52
N TYR A 195 -7.63 2.20 -4.97
CA TYR A 195 -8.35 3.36 -5.48
C TYR A 195 -7.44 4.31 -6.30
N ALA A 196 -6.30 3.82 -6.78
CA ALA A 196 -5.43 4.53 -7.71
C ALA A 196 -6.00 4.49 -9.14
N THR A 197 -7.24 4.95 -9.31
CA THR A 197 -7.98 5.00 -10.58
C THR A 197 -8.92 6.21 -10.59
N SER A 198 -9.69 6.41 -11.66
CA SER A 198 -10.65 7.52 -11.73
C SER A 198 -11.84 7.34 -10.77
N ASP A 199 -12.46 8.44 -10.37
CA ASP A 199 -13.67 8.44 -9.52
C ASP A 199 -14.80 7.62 -10.16
N ASP A 200 -14.96 7.68 -11.48
CA ASP A 200 -15.97 6.91 -12.22
C ASP A 200 -15.71 5.41 -12.16
N ASN A 201 -14.46 4.99 -12.29
CA ASN A 201 -14.08 3.59 -12.14
C ASN A 201 -14.33 3.09 -10.73
N ILE A 202 -14.06 3.91 -9.70
CA ILE A 202 -14.37 3.56 -8.29
C ILE A 202 -15.87 3.35 -8.12
N ARG A 203 -16.70 4.29 -8.59
CA ARG A 203 -18.17 4.18 -8.51
C ARG A 203 -18.69 2.95 -9.24
N LYS A 204 -18.23 2.72 -10.44
CA LYS A 204 -18.60 1.55 -11.25
C LYS A 204 -18.19 0.23 -10.61
N ALA A 205 -16.97 0.15 -10.08
CA ALA A 205 -16.48 -1.06 -9.42
C ALA A 205 -17.28 -1.37 -8.16
N VAL A 206 -17.50 -0.37 -7.28
CA VAL A 206 -18.23 -0.59 -6.04
C VAL A 206 -19.70 -0.93 -6.29
N SER A 207 -20.36 -0.30 -7.27
CA SER A 207 -21.72 -0.70 -7.68
C SER A 207 -21.78 -2.15 -8.12
N ARG A 208 -20.86 -2.60 -8.98
CA ARG A 208 -20.80 -3.99 -9.44
C ARG A 208 -20.55 -4.97 -8.28
N ILE A 209 -19.65 -4.63 -7.35
CA ILE A 209 -19.41 -5.43 -6.14
C ILE A 209 -20.71 -5.57 -5.35
N LYS A 210 -21.41 -4.46 -5.09
CA LYS A 210 -22.69 -4.47 -4.35
C LYS A 210 -23.73 -5.36 -5.02
N ASP A 211 -23.91 -5.24 -6.34
CA ASP A 211 -24.90 -6.00 -7.10
C ASP A 211 -24.58 -7.49 -7.12
N VAL A 212 -23.31 -7.85 -7.18
CA VAL A 212 -22.86 -9.26 -7.21
C VAL A 212 -22.95 -9.90 -5.83
N LEU A 213 -22.51 -9.18 -4.78
CA LEU A 213 -22.58 -9.67 -3.40
C LEU A 213 -24.03 -9.85 -2.90
N ALA A 214 -24.98 -9.04 -3.41
CA ALA A 214 -26.41 -9.18 -3.09
C ALA A 214 -27.03 -10.48 -3.61
N ARG A 215 -26.38 -11.21 -4.50
CA ARG A 215 -26.84 -12.53 -5.02
C ARG A 215 -26.49 -13.69 -4.08
N LEU A 216 -25.54 -13.48 -3.18
CA LEU A 216 -25.08 -14.50 -2.22
C LEU A 216 -26.07 -14.64 -1.04
N ARG A 217 -26.53 -15.87 -0.79
CA ARG A 217 -27.49 -16.20 0.26
C ARG A 217 -26.90 -17.16 1.27
#